data_42c23f168162f3c07c0f7baf2d8aad2f
#
_entry.id   42c23f168162f3c07c0f7baf2d8aad2f
#
_cell.length_a   1.000
_cell.length_b   1.000
_cell.length_c   1.000
_cell.angle_alpha   90.00
_cell.angle_beta   90.00
_cell.angle_gamma   90.00
#
_symmetry.space_group_name_H-M   'P 1'
#
loop_
_entity.id
_entity.type
_entity.pdbx_description
1 polymer ?
#
loop_
_entity_poly.entity_id
_entity_poly.type
_entity_poly.pdbx_seq_one_letter_code
_entity_poly.pdbx_strand_id
1 'polypeptide(L)'
;MLLIDAALLLAMCEGVSRRMRSPNPGMIPPPNELRMLLRHWRDLRGRSQLDLSMDTGVSQRHISFIESGRSVPSRGKLLDIAQALDIPLRERNTLLLAAGYAPIYSESAWDAPEMRCVAGALGRMLRQHEPFPAVVMDRYWNVLMTNDAAPRFFNRFIDLAARPMPRNLLHLMFDPAGMRPFIANWDDAAGSLLARVYRESVGRVVDEKTRALLAELLAYPDVKAEWQAPKHSGAMPVIPLGFIRDSAVLNYFSLVTTVGTPQTIAAQELRIECMFPADEVTERHHLELMERGPGRDTAVRH
;
A
#
# COMPACT_ATOMS: atom_id res chain seq x y z
N MET A 1 20.55 16.36 0.32
CA MET A 1 19.61 15.36 -0.23
C MET A 1 20.36 14.03 -0.29
N LEU A 2 20.27 13.25 0.79
CA LEU A 2 21.02 12.00 0.96
C LEU A 2 20.31 10.89 0.19
N LEU A 3 20.94 10.42 -0.87
CA LEU A 3 20.63 9.13 -1.50
C LEU A 3 20.99 8.02 -0.49
N ILE A 4 19.98 7.52 0.21
CA ILE A 4 20.16 6.33 1.03
C ILE A 4 20.16 5.15 0.05
N ASP A 5 21.28 4.46 -0.03
CA ASP A 5 21.51 3.29 -0.87
C ASP A 5 20.47 2.21 -0.54
N ALA A 6 19.73 1.73 -1.56
CA ALA A 6 18.69 0.70 -1.41
C ALA A 6 19.24 -0.58 -0.75
N ALA A 7 20.51 -0.90 -1.00
CA ALA A 7 21.21 -2.02 -0.37
C ALA A 7 21.44 -1.80 1.14
N LEU A 8 21.64 -0.54 1.56
CA LEU A 8 21.81 -0.20 2.98
C LEU A 8 20.47 -0.30 3.73
N LEU A 9 19.37 0.08 3.09
CA LEU A 9 18.01 -0.06 3.65
C LEU A 9 17.59 -1.54 3.78
N LEU A 10 17.89 -2.37 2.78
CA LEU A 10 17.71 -3.83 2.86
C LEU A 10 18.55 -4.44 3.97
N ALA A 11 19.82 -4.06 4.09
CA ALA A 11 20.72 -4.55 5.14
C ALA A 11 20.30 -4.08 6.56
N MET A 12 19.80 -2.83 6.69
CA MET A 12 19.25 -2.34 7.96
C MET A 12 17.93 -3.03 8.31
N CYS A 13 17.08 -3.32 7.33
CA CYS A 13 15.86 -4.11 7.51
C CYS A 13 16.16 -5.56 7.86
N GLU A 14 17.20 -6.18 7.29
CA GLU A 14 17.63 -7.53 7.65
C GLU A 14 18.12 -7.63 9.11
N GLY A 15 18.82 -6.62 9.61
CA GLY A 15 19.28 -6.57 11.01
C GLY A 15 18.14 -6.48 12.01
N VAL A 16 17.06 -5.74 11.69
CA VAL A 16 15.87 -5.61 12.54
C VAL A 16 14.95 -6.85 12.40
N SER A 17 14.82 -7.38 11.20
CA SER A 17 13.85 -8.45 10.90
C SER A 17 14.33 -9.86 11.28
N ARG A 18 15.63 -10.15 11.30
CA ARG A 18 16.12 -11.45 11.84
C ARG A 18 15.76 -11.66 13.31
N ARG A 19 15.33 -10.59 14.02
CA ARG A 19 14.92 -10.64 15.44
C ARG A 19 13.41 -10.59 15.65
N MET A 20 12.61 -10.29 14.60
CA MET A 20 11.14 -10.24 14.69
C MET A 20 10.52 -11.57 14.24
N ARG A 21 10.78 -12.66 14.97
CA ARG A 21 9.87 -13.81 14.97
C ARG A 21 8.62 -13.43 15.73
N SER A 22 7.44 -13.86 15.24
CA SER A 22 6.16 -13.69 15.94
C SER A 22 6.34 -13.97 17.44
N PRO A 23 5.97 -13.05 18.34
CA PRO A 23 6.19 -13.24 19.76
C PRO A 23 5.39 -14.47 20.24
N ASN A 24 6.09 -15.40 20.86
CA ASN A 24 5.48 -16.46 21.64
C ASN A 24 4.72 -15.76 22.79
N PRO A 25 3.43 -16.05 23.05
CA PRO A 25 2.68 -15.45 24.16
C PRO A 25 3.31 -15.87 25.49
N GLY A 26 4.16 -15.02 26.04
CA GLY A 26 4.91 -15.27 27.32
C GLY A 26 6.32 -14.71 27.36
N MET A 27 6.85 -14.19 26.24
CA MET A 27 8.20 -13.62 26.23
C MET A 27 8.13 -12.11 26.44
N ILE A 28 8.68 -11.59 27.54
CA ILE A 28 8.94 -10.16 27.75
C ILE A 28 9.93 -9.72 26.66
N PRO A 29 9.56 -8.78 25.76
CA PRO A 29 10.47 -8.32 24.72
C PRO A 29 11.74 -7.72 25.32
N PRO A 30 12.90 -7.86 24.69
CA PRO A 30 14.13 -7.31 25.20
C PRO A 30 14.02 -5.78 25.32
N PRO A 31 14.55 -5.16 26.42
CA PRO A 31 14.42 -3.72 26.70
C PRO A 31 15.01 -2.80 25.62
N ASN A 32 15.62 -3.38 24.58
CA ASN A 32 16.21 -2.67 23.45
C ASN A 32 15.24 -2.39 22.31
N GLU A 33 14.10 -3.07 22.22
CA GLU A 33 13.21 -2.99 21.05
C GLU A 33 12.43 -1.66 21.02
N LEU A 34 11.79 -1.28 22.10
CA LEU A 34 11.04 -0.01 22.18
C LEU A 34 11.90 1.19 21.82
N ARG A 35 13.12 1.29 22.36
CA ARG A 35 14.03 2.42 22.09
C ARG A 35 14.43 2.51 20.63
N MET A 36 14.68 1.35 19.99
CA MET A 36 15.05 1.31 18.57
C MET A 36 13.88 1.73 17.69
N LEU A 37 12.67 1.26 18.00
CA LEU A 37 11.46 1.60 17.26
C LEU A 37 11.13 3.11 17.38
N LEU A 38 11.14 3.66 18.59
CA LEU A 38 10.83 5.10 18.79
C LEU A 38 11.86 6.00 18.10
N ARG A 39 13.14 5.68 18.25
CA ARG A 39 14.20 6.43 17.57
C ARG A 39 14.06 6.33 16.05
N HIS A 40 13.80 5.13 15.52
CA HIS A 40 13.56 4.92 14.10
C HIS A 40 12.42 5.81 13.57
N TRP A 41 11.27 5.79 14.26
CA TRP A 41 10.12 6.61 13.85
C TRP A 41 10.40 8.11 13.92
N ARG A 42 11.07 8.56 14.98
CA ARG A 42 11.45 9.98 15.13
C ARG A 42 12.41 10.41 14.01
N ASP A 43 13.46 9.62 13.76
CA ASP A 43 14.43 9.89 12.70
C ASP A 43 13.76 9.87 11.30
N LEU A 44 12.85 8.92 11.06
CA LEU A 44 12.07 8.82 9.82
C LEU A 44 11.21 10.06 9.58
N ARG A 45 10.68 10.67 10.65
CA ARG A 45 9.90 11.92 10.56
C ARG A 45 10.78 13.18 10.60
N GLY A 46 12.09 13.05 10.65
CA GLY A 46 13.02 14.17 10.71
C GLY A 46 12.84 15.05 11.97
N ARG A 47 12.33 14.47 13.07
CA ARG A 47 12.03 15.20 14.31
C ARG A 47 13.16 15.09 15.32
N SER A 48 13.52 16.22 15.96
CA SER A 48 14.41 16.20 17.10
C SER A 48 13.67 15.74 18.38
N GLN A 49 14.42 15.37 19.41
CA GLN A 49 13.82 15.09 20.73
C GLN A 49 13.14 16.33 21.33
N LEU A 50 13.63 17.53 20.98
CA LEU A 50 13.04 18.80 21.40
C LEU A 50 11.68 19.02 20.72
N ASP A 51 11.60 18.84 19.38
CA ASP A 51 10.35 18.96 18.64
C ASP A 51 9.28 18.02 19.21
N LEU A 52 9.66 16.75 19.45
CA LEU A 52 8.76 15.76 20.01
C LEU A 52 8.31 16.12 21.44
N SER A 53 9.19 16.74 22.22
CA SER A 53 8.86 17.26 23.54
C SER A 53 7.80 18.37 23.47
N MET A 54 7.92 19.29 22.52
CA MET A 54 6.97 20.39 22.32
C MET A 54 5.61 19.87 21.85
N ASP A 55 5.58 18.89 20.95
CA ASP A 55 4.34 18.34 20.40
C ASP A 55 3.55 17.49 21.43
N THR A 56 4.27 16.79 22.33
CA THR A 56 3.65 15.80 23.24
C THR A 56 3.52 16.27 24.68
N GLY A 57 4.16 17.38 25.04
CA GLY A 57 4.30 17.82 26.45
C GLY A 57 5.16 16.88 27.31
N VAL A 58 5.80 15.86 26.71
CA VAL A 58 6.77 15.00 27.42
C VAL A 58 8.12 15.67 27.40
N SER A 59 8.75 15.88 28.60
CA SER A 59 10.03 16.58 28.66
C SER A 59 11.09 15.91 27.76
N GLN A 60 11.95 16.71 27.13
CA GLN A 60 13.05 16.23 26.31
C GLN A 60 13.94 15.21 27.05
N ARG A 61 14.20 15.48 28.35
CA ARG A 61 14.96 14.57 29.22
C ARG A 61 14.28 13.20 29.34
N HIS A 62 12.95 13.16 29.44
CA HIS A 62 12.21 11.90 29.51
C HIS A 62 12.23 11.16 28.18
N ILE A 63 12.08 11.86 27.05
CA ILE A 63 12.23 11.28 25.71
C ILE A 63 13.61 10.67 25.55
N SER A 64 14.67 11.39 25.95
CA SER A 64 16.04 10.87 25.94
C SER A 64 16.21 9.62 26.80
N PHE A 65 15.54 9.54 27.97
CA PHE A 65 15.59 8.36 28.82
C PHE A 65 14.86 7.17 28.21
N ILE A 66 13.74 7.37 27.53
CA ILE A 66 13.04 6.33 26.79
C ILE A 66 13.92 5.80 25.64
N GLU A 67 14.47 6.68 24.82
CA GLU A 67 15.34 6.30 23.68
C GLU A 67 16.69 5.72 24.11
N SER A 68 17.14 5.95 25.34
CA SER A 68 18.33 5.29 25.91
C SER A 68 18.01 4.00 26.66
N GLY A 69 16.72 3.63 26.79
CA GLY A 69 16.28 2.43 27.52
C GLY A 69 16.30 2.57 29.04
N ARG A 70 16.48 3.78 29.57
CA ARG A 70 16.49 4.06 31.01
C ARG A 70 15.09 4.19 31.64
N SER A 71 14.06 4.36 30.78
CA SER A 71 12.68 4.52 31.21
C SER A 71 11.72 3.90 30.20
N VAL A 72 10.63 3.33 30.70
CA VAL A 72 9.48 2.92 29.88
C VAL A 72 8.38 3.94 30.10
N PRO A 73 7.82 4.57 29.07
CA PRO A 73 6.74 5.54 29.22
C PRO A 73 5.44 4.84 29.65
N SER A 74 4.54 5.55 30.32
CA SER A 74 3.17 5.04 30.50
C SER A 74 2.48 4.83 29.15
N ARG A 75 1.47 3.96 29.11
CA ARG A 75 0.70 3.68 27.89
C ARG A 75 0.16 4.96 27.22
N GLY A 76 -0.40 5.89 28.01
CA GLY A 76 -0.91 7.16 27.46
C GLY A 76 0.19 7.98 26.81
N LYS A 77 1.33 8.19 27.48
CA LYS A 77 2.47 8.92 26.91
C LYS A 77 3.06 8.25 25.67
N LEU A 78 3.07 6.92 25.62
CA LEU A 78 3.52 6.19 24.46
C LEU A 78 2.60 6.43 23.26
N LEU A 79 1.28 6.47 23.49
CA LEU A 79 0.28 6.76 22.45
C LEU A 79 0.35 8.23 22.00
N ASP A 80 0.58 9.17 22.91
CA ASP A 80 0.78 10.59 22.57
C ASP A 80 2.01 10.77 21.66
N ILE A 81 3.13 10.12 22.01
CA ILE A 81 4.34 10.09 21.18
C ILE A 81 4.05 9.46 19.81
N ALA A 82 3.35 8.32 19.80
CA ALA A 82 3.00 7.63 18.55
C ALA A 82 2.07 8.47 17.67
N GLN A 83 1.18 9.26 18.28
CA GLN A 83 0.30 10.18 17.55
C GLN A 83 1.09 11.35 16.96
N ALA A 84 1.98 11.98 17.73
CA ALA A 84 2.80 13.10 17.29
C ALA A 84 3.77 12.72 16.16
N LEU A 85 4.21 11.46 16.14
CA LEU A 85 5.04 10.90 15.08
C LEU A 85 4.23 10.32 13.91
N ASP A 86 2.90 10.44 13.92
CA ASP A 86 2.00 9.86 12.92
C ASP A 86 2.34 8.38 12.63
N ILE A 87 2.53 7.61 13.71
CA ILE A 87 2.83 6.17 13.60
C ILE A 87 1.52 5.43 13.27
N PRO A 88 1.51 4.57 12.23
CA PRO A 88 0.32 3.80 11.86
C PRO A 88 -0.15 2.87 12.99
N LEU A 89 -1.45 2.54 13.01
CA LEU A 89 -2.08 1.80 14.11
C LEU A 89 -1.45 0.43 14.35
N ARG A 90 -1.06 -0.29 13.31
CA ARG A 90 -0.36 -1.57 13.43
C ARG A 90 0.97 -1.42 14.18
N GLU A 91 1.75 -0.43 13.79
CA GLU A 91 3.04 -0.14 14.39
C GLU A 91 2.91 0.44 15.82
N ARG A 92 1.77 1.10 16.13
CA ARG A 92 1.45 1.46 17.53
C ARG A 92 1.24 0.23 18.40
N ASN A 93 0.58 -0.82 17.87
CA ASN A 93 0.48 -2.10 18.57
C ASN A 93 1.86 -2.72 18.81
N THR A 94 2.75 -2.65 17.83
CA THR A 94 4.15 -3.12 17.98
C THR A 94 4.88 -2.34 19.08
N LEU A 95 4.73 -1.01 19.13
CA LEU A 95 5.30 -0.18 20.20
C LEU A 95 4.73 -0.54 21.56
N LEU A 96 3.41 -0.76 21.65
CA LEU A 96 2.74 -1.17 22.89
C LEU A 96 3.31 -2.50 23.40
N LEU A 97 3.42 -3.49 22.52
CA LEU A 97 4.02 -4.78 22.86
C LEU A 97 5.48 -4.65 23.31
N ALA A 98 6.28 -3.85 22.60
CA ALA A 98 7.68 -3.59 22.97
C ALA A 98 7.83 -2.87 24.32
N ALA A 99 6.79 -2.15 24.76
CA ALA A 99 6.71 -1.50 26.07
C ALA A 99 6.09 -2.39 27.16
N GLY A 100 5.67 -3.63 26.82
CA GLY A 100 5.03 -4.55 27.75
C GLY A 100 3.51 -4.31 27.93
N TYR A 101 2.87 -3.55 27.03
CA TYR A 101 1.42 -3.31 27.04
C TYR A 101 0.70 -4.20 26.05
N ALA A 102 -0.56 -4.52 26.34
CA ALA A 102 -1.42 -5.21 25.37
C ALA A 102 -1.75 -4.31 24.16
N PRO A 103 -1.86 -4.89 22.95
CA PRO A 103 -2.38 -4.20 21.76
C PRO A 103 -3.78 -3.65 22.02
N ILE A 104 -4.11 -2.50 21.44
CA ILE A 104 -5.44 -1.88 21.57
C ILE A 104 -6.16 -1.68 20.24
N TYR A 105 -5.45 -1.70 19.12
CA TYR A 105 -6.04 -1.56 17.81
C TYR A 105 -6.35 -2.93 17.22
N SER A 106 -7.62 -3.15 16.86
CA SER A 106 -8.07 -4.42 16.30
C SER A 106 -7.42 -4.71 14.95
N GLU A 107 -6.96 -5.95 14.78
CA GLU A 107 -6.49 -6.54 13.52
C GLU A 107 -7.60 -7.37 12.85
N SER A 108 -8.87 -7.09 13.17
CA SER A 108 -10.02 -7.78 12.57
C SER A 108 -9.92 -7.80 11.05
N ALA A 109 -10.43 -8.88 10.46
CA ALA A 109 -10.53 -8.97 9.02
C ALA A 109 -11.42 -7.84 8.45
N TRP A 110 -11.20 -7.46 7.20
CA TRP A 110 -11.94 -6.37 6.55
C TRP A 110 -13.46 -6.65 6.46
N ASP A 111 -13.87 -7.92 6.44
CA ASP A 111 -15.25 -8.42 6.40
C ASP A 111 -15.87 -8.65 7.78
N ALA A 112 -15.15 -8.32 8.86
CA ALA A 112 -15.64 -8.44 10.22
C ALA A 112 -16.89 -7.58 10.48
N PRO A 113 -17.76 -7.96 11.44
CA PRO A 113 -19.00 -7.24 11.71
C PRO A 113 -18.83 -5.74 11.98
N GLU A 114 -17.76 -5.33 12.66
CA GLU A 114 -17.44 -3.93 12.94
C GLU A 114 -17.09 -3.11 11.70
N MET A 115 -16.68 -3.77 10.61
CA MET A 115 -16.35 -3.13 9.35
C MET A 115 -17.56 -2.92 8.42
N ARG A 116 -18.75 -3.40 8.77
CA ARG A 116 -19.95 -3.35 7.89
C ARG A 116 -20.32 -1.95 7.45
N CYS A 117 -20.24 -0.94 8.33
CA CYS A 117 -20.56 0.43 7.96
C CYS A 117 -19.57 0.98 6.92
N VAL A 118 -18.27 0.67 7.07
CA VAL A 118 -17.22 1.05 6.13
C VAL A 118 -17.42 0.31 4.81
N ALA A 119 -17.60 -1.01 4.83
CA ALA A 119 -17.88 -1.82 3.65
C ALA A 119 -19.12 -1.35 2.89
N GLY A 120 -20.19 -0.98 3.60
CA GLY A 120 -21.41 -0.42 2.99
C GLY A 120 -21.17 0.95 2.33
N ALA A 121 -20.36 1.82 2.92
CA ALA A 121 -19.98 3.11 2.34
C ALA A 121 -19.11 2.90 1.09
N LEU A 122 -18.11 2.01 1.17
CA LEU A 122 -17.25 1.65 0.04
C LEU A 122 -18.07 1.09 -1.13
N GLY A 123 -19.01 0.18 -0.87
CA GLY A 123 -19.90 -0.35 -1.90
C GLY A 123 -20.76 0.73 -2.60
N ARG A 124 -21.17 1.78 -1.87
CA ARG A 124 -21.86 2.94 -2.49
C ARG A 124 -20.91 3.75 -3.36
N MET A 125 -19.69 4.04 -2.89
CA MET A 125 -18.67 4.76 -3.68
C MET A 125 -18.34 4.01 -4.96
N LEU A 126 -18.11 2.72 -4.88
CA LEU A 126 -17.81 1.88 -6.04
C LEU A 126 -18.92 1.95 -7.09
N ARG A 127 -20.19 1.85 -6.68
CA ARG A 127 -21.33 1.97 -7.61
C ARG A 127 -21.46 3.36 -8.25
N GLN A 128 -21.14 4.43 -7.50
CA GLN A 128 -21.17 5.79 -8.04
C GLN A 128 -20.08 6.06 -9.08
N HIS A 129 -19.05 5.23 -9.12
CA HIS A 129 -17.97 5.36 -10.09
C HIS A 129 -18.24 4.65 -11.43
N GLU A 130 -19.36 3.92 -11.54
CA GLU A 130 -19.74 3.35 -12.83
C GLU A 130 -19.82 4.47 -13.91
N PRO A 131 -19.44 4.21 -15.15
CA PRO A 131 -19.03 2.91 -15.73
C PRO A 131 -17.52 2.64 -15.68
N PHE A 132 -16.74 3.41 -14.94
CA PHE A 132 -15.29 3.26 -14.88
C PHE A 132 -14.86 2.28 -13.77
N PRO A 133 -13.74 1.54 -13.97
CA PRO A 133 -13.27 0.57 -13.00
C PRO A 133 -12.91 1.21 -11.65
N ALA A 134 -13.37 0.61 -10.56
CA ALA A 134 -12.98 0.96 -9.21
C ALA A 134 -12.81 -0.29 -8.36
N VAL A 135 -11.79 -0.30 -7.50
CA VAL A 135 -11.44 -1.43 -6.65
C VAL A 135 -11.14 -0.96 -5.22
N VAL A 136 -11.43 -1.80 -4.25
CA VAL A 136 -10.96 -1.68 -2.88
C VAL A 136 -9.92 -2.75 -2.64
N MET A 137 -8.80 -2.38 -2.05
CA MET A 137 -7.67 -3.26 -1.80
C MET A 137 -7.19 -3.14 -0.35
N ASP A 138 -6.53 -4.19 0.13
CA ASP A 138 -5.74 -4.13 1.36
C ASP A 138 -4.35 -3.50 1.10
N ARG A 139 -3.53 -3.40 2.16
CA ARG A 139 -2.15 -2.88 2.08
C ARG A 139 -1.22 -3.70 1.18
N TYR A 140 -1.56 -4.95 0.90
CA TYR A 140 -0.78 -5.86 0.06
C TYR A 140 -1.30 -5.91 -1.38
N TRP A 141 -2.22 -5.00 -1.74
CA TRP A 141 -2.84 -4.91 -3.05
C TRP A 141 -3.78 -6.09 -3.41
N ASN A 142 -4.20 -6.86 -2.41
CA ASN A 142 -5.24 -7.86 -2.63
C ASN A 142 -6.59 -7.18 -2.80
N VAL A 143 -7.29 -7.54 -3.87
CA VAL A 143 -8.61 -6.98 -4.20
C VAL A 143 -9.65 -7.56 -3.26
N LEU A 144 -10.33 -6.68 -2.51
CA LEU A 144 -11.37 -7.01 -1.54
C LEU A 144 -12.77 -6.80 -2.10
N MET A 145 -12.97 -5.70 -2.83
CA MET A 145 -14.23 -5.35 -3.49
C MET A 145 -13.97 -4.69 -4.84
N THR A 146 -14.94 -4.79 -5.75
CA THR A 146 -14.94 -4.06 -7.02
C THR A 146 -16.33 -3.54 -7.34
N ASN A 147 -16.42 -2.52 -8.22
CA ASN A 147 -17.68 -2.28 -8.93
C ASN A 147 -17.85 -3.27 -10.10
N ASP A 148 -18.97 -3.21 -10.81
CA ASP A 148 -19.25 -4.10 -11.94
C ASP A 148 -18.38 -3.78 -13.18
N ALA A 149 -17.96 -2.52 -13.32
CA ALA A 149 -17.10 -2.10 -14.42
C ALA A 149 -15.72 -2.74 -14.37
N ALA A 150 -15.12 -2.91 -13.18
CA ALA A 150 -13.76 -3.42 -13.07
C ALA A 150 -13.58 -4.83 -13.66
N PRO A 151 -14.34 -5.88 -13.26
CA PRO A 151 -14.20 -7.19 -13.89
C PRO A 151 -14.60 -7.18 -15.37
N ARG A 152 -15.59 -6.37 -15.78
CA ARG A 152 -15.96 -6.23 -17.20
C ARG A 152 -14.82 -5.66 -18.02
N PHE A 153 -14.15 -4.62 -17.52
CA PHE A 153 -12.99 -4.01 -18.17
C PHE A 153 -11.82 -4.99 -18.30
N PHE A 154 -11.37 -5.59 -17.21
CA PHE A 154 -10.21 -6.49 -17.25
C PHE A 154 -10.48 -7.76 -18.08
N ASN A 155 -11.71 -8.27 -18.08
CA ASN A 155 -12.10 -9.40 -18.93
C ASN A 155 -12.08 -9.08 -20.44
N ARG A 156 -11.90 -7.81 -20.84
CA ARG A 156 -11.64 -7.46 -22.25
C ARG A 156 -10.23 -7.83 -22.69
N PHE A 157 -9.33 -8.01 -21.76
CA PHE A 157 -7.91 -8.27 -22.01
C PHE A 157 -7.51 -9.70 -21.63
N ILE A 158 -8.03 -10.19 -20.51
CA ILE A 158 -7.64 -11.49 -19.93
C ILE A 158 -8.86 -12.19 -19.34
N ASP A 159 -8.76 -13.50 -19.15
CA ASP A 159 -9.76 -14.26 -18.39
C ASP A 159 -9.49 -14.15 -16.89
N LEU A 160 -10.25 -13.30 -16.20
CA LEU A 160 -10.15 -13.14 -14.75
C LEU A 160 -10.59 -14.40 -14.00
N ALA A 161 -11.50 -15.22 -14.55
CA ALA A 161 -11.98 -16.42 -13.88
C ALA A 161 -10.88 -17.49 -13.75
N ALA A 162 -9.93 -17.50 -14.68
CA ALA A 162 -8.78 -18.39 -14.65
C ALA A 162 -7.69 -17.95 -13.64
N ARG A 163 -7.83 -16.78 -13.00
CA ARG A 163 -6.84 -16.25 -12.08
C ARG A 163 -7.08 -16.69 -10.62
N PRO A 164 -6.02 -17.02 -9.85
CA PRO A 164 -6.16 -17.45 -8.47
C PRO A 164 -6.77 -16.37 -7.56
N MET A 165 -7.40 -16.80 -6.50
CA MET A 165 -7.94 -15.94 -5.45
C MET A 165 -7.07 -16.01 -4.17
N PRO A 166 -6.93 -14.94 -3.41
CA PRO A 166 -7.40 -13.58 -3.69
C PRO A 166 -6.62 -12.96 -4.86
N ARG A 167 -7.29 -12.18 -5.71
CA ARG A 167 -6.61 -11.49 -6.80
C ARG A 167 -5.77 -10.34 -6.26
N ASN A 168 -4.51 -10.31 -6.64
CA ASN A 168 -3.60 -9.23 -6.33
C ASN A 168 -3.45 -8.33 -7.57
N LEU A 169 -3.72 -7.02 -7.40
CA LEU A 169 -3.72 -6.09 -8.55
C LEU A 169 -2.33 -5.95 -9.16
N LEU A 170 -1.27 -5.94 -8.36
CA LEU A 170 0.10 -5.84 -8.88
C LEU A 170 0.50 -7.08 -9.67
N HIS A 171 0.23 -8.27 -9.15
CA HIS A 171 0.48 -9.51 -9.90
C HIS A 171 -0.32 -9.53 -11.20
N LEU A 172 -1.58 -9.05 -11.18
CA LEU A 172 -2.39 -8.96 -12.40
C LEU A 172 -1.72 -8.06 -13.44
N MET A 173 -1.13 -6.94 -13.02
CA MET A 173 -0.48 -5.96 -13.92
C MET A 173 0.88 -6.42 -14.42
N PHE A 174 1.67 -7.10 -13.57
CA PHE A 174 3.06 -7.48 -13.87
C PHE A 174 3.21 -8.83 -14.58
N ASP A 175 2.24 -9.73 -14.43
CA ASP A 175 2.29 -11.07 -15.02
C ASP A 175 2.29 -11.02 -16.56
N PRO A 176 3.28 -11.64 -17.24
CA PRO A 176 3.29 -11.78 -18.69
C PRO A 176 2.05 -12.45 -19.29
N ALA A 177 1.40 -13.34 -18.52
CA ALA A 177 0.12 -13.94 -18.88
C ALA A 177 -1.08 -13.10 -18.39
N GLY A 178 -0.86 -11.98 -17.71
CA GLY A 178 -1.85 -11.02 -17.21
C GLY A 178 -2.01 -9.80 -18.10
N MET A 179 -2.07 -8.63 -17.46
CA MET A 179 -2.25 -7.34 -18.15
C MET A 179 -0.97 -6.83 -18.82
N ARG A 180 0.21 -7.32 -18.44
CA ARG A 180 1.52 -6.85 -18.92
C ARG A 180 1.59 -6.66 -20.45
N PRO A 181 1.14 -7.62 -21.30
CA PRO A 181 1.23 -7.47 -22.76
C PRO A 181 0.37 -6.34 -23.33
N PHE A 182 -0.62 -5.88 -22.57
CA PHE A 182 -1.57 -4.86 -22.99
C PHE A 182 -1.21 -3.46 -22.47
N ILE A 183 -0.10 -3.29 -21.73
CA ILE A 183 0.32 -1.99 -21.21
C ILE A 183 1.24 -1.31 -22.21
N ALA A 184 0.78 -0.18 -22.77
CA ALA A 184 1.48 0.56 -23.81
C ALA A 184 2.77 1.23 -23.32
N ASN A 185 2.74 1.81 -22.11
CA ASN A 185 3.83 2.55 -21.49
C ASN A 185 4.42 1.79 -20.29
N TRP A 186 4.84 0.55 -20.54
CA TRP A 186 5.25 -0.39 -19.49
C TRP A 186 6.30 0.17 -18.52
N ASP A 187 7.39 0.71 -19.04
CA ASP A 187 8.52 1.18 -18.20
C ASP A 187 8.08 2.27 -17.21
N ASP A 188 7.24 3.20 -17.66
CA ASP A 188 6.72 4.27 -16.81
C ASP A 188 5.67 3.75 -15.81
N ALA A 189 4.75 2.91 -16.28
CA ALA A 189 3.69 2.34 -15.47
C ALA A 189 4.25 1.41 -14.38
N ALA A 190 5.09 0.45 -14.77
CA ALA A 190 5.71 -0.49 -13.83
C ALA A 190 6.65 0.22 -12.85
N GLY A 191 7.46 1.15 -13.34
CA GLY A 191 8.33 1.97 -12.50
C GLY A 191 7.55 2.80 -11.48
N SER A 192 6.41 3.40 -11.89
CA SER A 192 5.54 4.15 -10.99
C SER A 192 4.88 3.27 -9.93
N LEU A 193 4.35 2.12 -10.33
CA LEU A 193 3.72 1.15 -9.42
C LEU A 193 4.75 0.61 -8.41
N LEU A 194 5.93 0.20 -8.86
CA LEU A 194 6.98 -0.32 -8.00
C LEU A 194 7.48 0.75 -7.01
N ALA A 195 7.71 1.99 -7.49
CA ALA A 195 8.09 3.11 -6.64
C ALA A 195 7.00 3.46 -5.62
N ARG A 196 5.71 3.25 -5.95
CA ARG A 196 4.59 3.43 -5.02
C ARG A 196 4.60 2.36 -3.93
N VAL A 197 4.72 1.07 -4.29
CA VAL A 197 4.85 -0.03 -3.32
C VAL A 197 6.03 0.22 -2.38
N TYR A 198 7.16 0.65 -2.94
CA TYR A 198 8.35 0.96 -2.15
C TYR A 198 8.12 2.13 -1.18
N ARG A 199 7.53 3.24 -1.62
CA ARG A 199 7.20 4.39 -0.74
C ARG A 199 6.22 4.01 0.37
N GLU A 200 5.23 3.19 0.06
CA GLU A 200 4.26 2.71 1.05
C GLU A 200 4.89 1.79 2.08
N SER A 201 5.99 1.11 1.74
CA SER A 201 6.74 0.26 2.65
C SER A 201 7.80 1.02 3.46
N VAL A 202 8.48 2.03 2.89
CA VAL A 202 9.53 2.81 3.59
C VAL A 202 9.00 3.61 4.77
N GLY A 203 7.74 4.07 4.72
CA GLY A 203 7.09 4.78 5.83
C GLY A 203 6.59 3.89 6.97
N ARG A 204 6.93 2.59 6.96
CA ARG A 204 6.45 1.57 7.90
C ARG A 204 7.56 0.59 8.23
N VAL A 205 7.38 -0.19 9.30
CA VAL A 205 8.21 -1.39 9.48
C VAL A 205 7.85 -2.38 8.38
N VAL A 206 8.82 -2.66 7.51
CA VAL A 206 8.60 -3.57 6.36
C VAL A 206 8.40 -4.98 6.91
N ASP A 207 7.17 -5.48 6.81
CA ASP A 207 6.84 -6.84 7.21
C ASP A 207 7.24 -7.88 6.15
N GLU A 208 7.18 -9.17 6.53
CA GLU A 208 7.56 -10.29 5.67
C GLU A 208 6.73 -10.34 4.39
N LYS A 209 5.41 -10.07 4.47
CA LYS A 209 4.51 -10.09 3.30
C LYS A 209 4.84 -8.98 2.31
N THR A 210 5.15 -7.78 2.78
CA THR A 210 5.57 -6.68 1.90
C THR A 210 6.91 -6.98 1.24
N ARG A 211 7.86 -7.60 1.97
CA ARG A 211 9.13 -8.04 1.38
C ARG A 211 8.95 -9.13 0.33
N ALA A 212 8.12 -10.12 0.63
CA ALA A 212 7.79 -11.18 -0.32
C ALA A 212 7.17 -10.59 -1.60
N LEU A 213 6.17 -9.71 -1.46
CA LEU A 213 5.53 -9.03 -2.59
C LEU A 213 6.55 -8.27 -3.45
N LEU A 214 7.43 -7.47 -2.83
CA LEU A 214 8.48 -6.75 -3.57
C LEU A 214 9.45 -7.70 -4.29
N ALA A 215 9.87 -8.79 -3.64
CA ALA A 215 10.74 -9.79 -4.24
C ALA A 215 10.06 -10.50 -5.43
N GLU A 216 8.79 -10.84 -5.30
CA GLU A 216 7.99 -11.44 -6.36
C GLU A 216 7.80 -10.49 -7.55
N LEU A 217 7.55 -9.19 -7.30
CA LEU A 217 7.43 -8.20 -8.37
C LEU A 217 8.76 -8.00 -9.12
N LEU A 218 9.88 -7.98 -8.40
CA LEU A 218 11.22 -7.87 -9.00
C LEU A 218 11.65 -9.12 -9.77
N ALA A 219 11.02 -10.26 -9.51
CA ALA A 219 11.30 -11.50 -10.22
C ALA A 219 10.57 -11.61 -11.58
N TYR A 220 9.59 -10.73 -11.86
CA TYR A 220 8.95 -10.71 -13.16
C TYR A 220 9.93 -10.27 -14.27
N PRO A 221 9.81 -10.84 -15.49
CA PRO A 221 10.67 -10.44 -16.61
C PRO A 221 10.48 -8.94 -16.93
N ASP A 222 11.55 -8.32 -17.39
CA ASP A 222 11.63 -6.91 -17.79
C ASP A 222 11.38 -5.90 -16.66
N VAL A 223 11.39 -6.31 -15.40
CA VAL A 223 11.33 -5.42 -14.25
C VAL A 223 12.74 -5.02 -13.82
N LYS A 224 12.96 -3.71 -13.71
CA LYS A 224 14.29 -3.14 -13.41
C LYS A 224 14.36 -2.75 -11.93
N ALA A 225 15.38 -3.23 -11.22
CA ALA A 225 15.59 -2.92 -9.80
C ALA A 225 15.71 -1.41 -9.53
N GLU A 226 16.25 -0.65 -10.47
CA GLU A 226 16.38 0.81 -10.40
C GLU A 226 15.05 1.56 -10.34
N TRP A 227 13.92 0.94 -10.69
CA TRP A 227 12.59 1.54 -10.59
C TRP A 227 12.07 1.71 -9.16
N GLN A 228 12.77 1.15 -8.18
CA GLN A 228 12.47 1.40 -6.76
C GLN A 228 12.74 2.86 -6.35
N ALA A 229 13.63 3.55 -7.07
CA ALA A 229 13.91 4.95 -6.83
C ALA A 229 12.91 5.86 -7.56
N PRO A 230 12.39 6.93 -6.91
CA PRO A 230 11.47 7.84 -7.58
C PRO A 230 12.17 8.54 -8.75
N LYS A 231 11.65 8.33 -9.97
CA LYS A 231 12.04 9.12 -11.13
C LYS A 231 11.20 10.40 -11.14
N HIS A 232 11.85 11.54 -11.19
CA HIS A 232 11.20 12.81 -11.50
C HIS A 232 10.95 12.81 -13.01
N SER A 233 9.81 12.35 -13.44
CA SER A 233 9.46 12.31 -14.86
C SER A 233 8.28 13.23 -15.15
N GLY A 234 8.53 14.21 -16.01
CA GLY A 234 7.54 14.77 -16.90
C GLY A 234 6.71 15.95 -16.41
N ALA A 235 6.19 16.68 -17.39
CA ALA A 235 5.30 17.82 -17.23
C ALA A 235 3.87 17.46 -16.82
N MET A 236 3.53 16.17 -16.76
CA MET A 236 2.19 15.69 -16.39
C MET A 236 2.07 15.52 -14.89
N PRO A 237 0.94 15.94 -14.27
CA PRO A 237 0.71 15.79 -12.84
C PRO A 237 0.52 14.34 -12.40
N VAL A 238 0.23 13.44 -13.35
CA VAL A 238 0.01 12.00 -13.14
C VAL A 238 0.68 11.20 -14.26
N ILE A 239 1.09 9.98 -13.97
CA ILE A 239 1.56 9.03 -15.00
C ILE A 239 0.34 8.23 -15.45
N PRO A 240 -0.09 8.34 -16.71
CA PRO A 240 -1.20 7.57 -17.21
C PRO A 240 -0.80 6.10 -17.37
N LEU A 241 -1.76 5.22 -17.20
CA LEU A 241 -1.67 3.79 -17.52
C LEU A 241 -2.37 3.57 -18.84
N GLY A 242 -1.60 3.32 -19.91
CA GLY A 242 -2.12 3.09 -21.25
C GLY A 242 -2.41 1.61 -21.49
N PHE A 243 -3.62 1.26 -21.90
CA PHE A 243 -3.99 -0.10 -22.29
C PHE A 243 -4.18 -0.18 -23.82
N ILE A 244 -3.51 -1.12 -24.47
CA ILE A 244 -3.64 -1.38 -25.89
C ILE A 244 -4.82 -2.30 -26.13
N ARG A 245 -5.81 -1.83 -26.91
CA ARG A 245 -6.95 -2.64 -27.38
C ARG A 245 -7.34 -2.23 -28.78
N ASP A 246 -7.52 -3.22 -29.68
CA ASP A 246 -7.99 -3.01 -31.05
C ASP A 246 -7.23 -1.90 -31.81
N SER A 247 -5.89 -1.86 -31.65
CA SER A 247 -4.98 -0.85 -32.21
C SER A 247 -5.13 0.57 -31.61
N ALA A 248 -5.98 0.75 -30.61
CA ALA A 248 -6.10 2.00 -29.84
C ALA A 248 -5.37 1.88 -28.50
N VAL A 249 -4.89 3.01 -27.99
CA VAL A 249 -4.36 3.13 -26.62
C VAL A 249 -5.38 3.88 -25.78
N LEU A 250 -5.86 3.21 -24.74
CA LEU A 250 -6.78 3.79 -23.75
C LEU A 250 -5.96 4.25 -22.56
N ASN A 251 -5.87 5.55 -22.33
CA ASN A 251 -5.06 6.16 -21.28
C ASN A 251 -5.90 6.47 -20.05
N TYR A 252 -5.53 5.87 -18.92
CA TYR A 252 -6.20 6.12 -17.64
C TYR A 252 -5.20 6.64 -16.62
N PHE A 253 -5.71 7.36 -15.65
CA PHE A 253 -5.03 7.59 -14.38
C PHE A 253 -5.91 7.13 -13.23
N SER A 254 -5.34 6.92 -12.05
CA SER A 254 -6.11 6.53 -10.88
C SER A 254 -5.98 7.56 -9.76
N LEU A 255 -7.09 7.77 -9.06
CA LEU A 255 -7.10 8.43 -7.76
C LEU A 255 -7.21 7.37 -6.67
N VAL A 256 -6.41 7.56 -5.62
CA VAL A 256 -6.41 6.67 -4.46
C VAL A 256 -6.91 7.43 -3.25
N THR A 257 -7.92 6.86 -2.59
CA THR A 257 -8.48 7.39 -1.37
C THR A 257 -8.38 6.39 -0.23
N THR A 258 -8.44 6.89 1.01
CA THR A 258 -8.33 6.10 2.25
C THR A 258 -9.44 6.49 3.22
N VAL A 259 -9.64 5.70 4.26
CA VAL A 259 -10.58 6.05 5.35
C VAL A 259 -10.00 7.18 6.18
N GLY A 260 -10.75 8.27 6.38
CA GLY A 260 -10.24 9.51 6.97
C GLY A 260 -9.88 9.42 8.46
N THR A 261 -10.68 8.70 9.26
CA THR A 261 -10.46 8.57 10.72
C THR A 261 -10.54 7.11 11.16
N PRO A 262 -9.57 6.27 10.73
CA PRO A 262 -9.62 4.85 11.05
C PRO A 262 -9.37 4.59 12.55
N GLN A 263 -10.16 3.69 13.13
CA GLN A 263 -10.01 3.23 14.51
C GLN A 263 -9.52 1.77 14.59
N THR A 264 -9.48 1.08 13.45
CA THR A 264 -8.97 -0.28 13.32
C THR A 264 -7.85 -0.33 12.28
N ILE A 265 -6.98 -1.31 12.41
CA ILE A 265 -5.88 -1.52 11.46
C ILE A 265 -6.44 -1.79 10.07
N ALA A 266 -7.46 -2.66 9.96
CA ALA A 266 -8.09 -2.96 8.68
C ALA A 266 -8.59 -1.68 7.98
N ALA A 267 -9.32 -0.80 8.70
CA ALA A 267 -9.83 0.44 8.11
C ALA A 267 -8.69 1.40 7.65
N GLN A 268 -7.59 1.48 8.40
CA GLN A 268 -6.44 2.31 8.05
C GLN A 268 -5.71 1.80 6.80
N GLU A 269 -5.70 0.49 6.60
CA GLU A 269 -4.95 -0.16 5.53
C GLU A 269 -5.76 -0.32 4.23
N LEU A 270 -7.06 0.00 4.23
CA LEU A 270 -7.87 0.00 3.02
C LEU A 270 -7.45 1.12 2.05
N ARG A 271 -7.45 0.78 0.79
CA ARG A 271 -7.27 1.72 -0.34
C ARG A 271 -8.38 1.54 -1.35
N ILE A 272 -8.93 2.65 -1.78
CA ILE A 272 -9.91 2.70 -2.86
C ILE A 272 -9.19 3.30 -4.06
N GLU A 273 -9.11 2.59 -5.16
CA GLU A 273 -8.54 3.06 -6.40
C GLU A 273 -9.63 3.17 -7.46
N CYS A 274 -9.82 4.39 -7.96
CA CYS A 274 -10.80 4.74 -9.00
C CYS A 274 -10.05 5.14 -10.25
N MET A 275 -10.31 4.46 -11.38
CA MET A 275 -9.71 4.76 -12.67
C MET A 275 -10.54 5.83 -13.40
N PHE A 276 -9.85 6.77 -14.01
CA PHE A 276 -10.44 7.84 -14.81
C PHE A 276 -9.79 7.88 -16.19
N PRO A 277 -10.55 8.11 -17.28
CA PRO A 277 -9.97 8.37 -18.59
C PRO A 277 -9.12 9.64 -18.53
N ALA A 278 -7.96 9.61 -19.17
CA ALA A 278 -7.05 10.77 -19.20
C ALA A 278 -7.45 11.80 -20.26
N ASP A 279 -8.31 11.43 -21.21
CA ASP A 279 -8.78 12.26 -22.30
C ASP A 279 -10.15 11.80 -22.81
N GLU A 280 -10.83 12.68 -23.58
CA GLU A 280 -12.16 12.44 -24.13
C GLU A 280 -12.20 11.27 -25.15
N VAL A 281 -11.08 11.00 -25.80
CA VAL A 281 -10.98 9.89 -26.75
C VAL A 281 -11.04 8.56 -26.01
N THR A 282 -10.26 8.45 -24.93
CA THR A 282 -10.28 7.30 -24.04
C THR A 282 -11.67 7.11 -23.41
N GLU A 283 -12.30 8.20 -22.95
CA GLU A 283 -13.64 8.13 -22.34
C GLU A 283 -14.66 7.55 -23.32
N ARG A 284 -14.71 8.06 -24.53
CA ARG A 284 -15.63 7.58 -25.59
C ARG A 284 -15.40 6.11 -25.91
N HIS A 285 -14.15 5.73 -26.17
CA HIS A 285 -13.82 4.34 -26.46
C HIS A 285 -14.11 3.40 -25.28
N HIS A 286 -13.91 3.89 -24.03
CA HIS A 286 -14.28 3.13 -22.84
C HIS A 286 -15.79 2.84 -22.81
N LEU A 287 -16.62 3.84 -23.03
CA LEU A 287 -18.08 3.68 -23.06
C LEU A 287 -18.52 2.68 -24.14
N GLU A 288 -17.98 2.81 -25.36
CA GLU A 288 -18.22 1.85 -26.44
C GLU A 288 -17.78 0.43 -26.07
N LEU A 289 -16.61 0.29 -25.41
CA LEU A 289 -16.09 -1.00 -24.97
C LEU A 289 -17.01 -1.64 -23.91
N MET A 290 -17.58 -0.84 -23.02
CA MET A 290 -18.47 -1.31 -21.96
C MET A 290 -19.88 -1.64 -22.45
N GLU A 291 -20.37 -0.98 -23.50
CA GLU A 291 -21.64 -1.32 -24.16
C GLU A 291 -21.61 -2.64 -24.92
N ARG A 292 -20.46 -3.00 -25.51
CA ARG A 292 -20.28 -4.29 -26.18
C ARG A 292 -20.32 -5.40 -25.13
N GLY A 293 -21.39 -6.20 -25.10
CA GLY A 293 -21.56 -7.33 -24.16
C GLY A 293 -20.39 -8.33 -24.19
N PRO A 294 -20.22 -9.16 -23.16
CA PRO A 294 -19.21 -10.21 -23.15
C PRO A 294 -19.54 -11.22 -24.28
N GLY A 295 -18.69 -11.31 -25.30
CA GLY A 295 -18.77 -12.40 -26.29
C GLY A 295 -19.20 -12.01 -27.68
N ARG A 296 -18.48 -11.13 -28.36
CA ARG A 296 -18.43 -11.10 -29.85
C ARG A 296 -17.01 -10.78 -30.36
N ASP A 297 -15.99 -11.30 -29.75
CA ASP A 297 -14.65 -11.33 -30.33
C ASP A 297 -14.33 -12.79 -30.70
N THR A 298 -15.06 -13.32 -31.69
CA THR A 298 -14.66 -14.53 -32.37
C THR A 298 -13.51 -14.20 -33.31
N ALA A 299 -12.36 -14.80 -33.01
CA ALA A 299 -11.36 -15.26 -33.96
C ALA A 299 -10.92 -14.27 -35.05
N VAL A 300 -9.80 -13.61 -34.82
CA VAL A 300 -8.82 -13.51 -35.89
C VAL A 300 -7.71 -14.53 -35.59
N ARG A 301 -7.89 -15.73 -36.22
CA ARG A 301 -6.78 -16.61 -36.51
C ARG A 301 -5.94 -15.89 -37.57
N HIS A 302 -4.68 -15.68 -37.30
CA HIS A 302 -3.56 -16.04 -38.19
C HIS A 302 -2.25 -15.76 -37.46
#